data_5ac28e5a0bfcd66ab620bb1c027bf87e
#
_entry.id   5ac28e5a0bfcd66ab620bb1c027bf87e
#
_cell.length_a   1.000
_cell.length_b   1.000
_cell.length_c   1.000
_cell.angle_alpha   90.00
_cell.angle_beta   90.00
_cell.angle_gamma   90.00
#
_symmetry.space_group_name_H-M   'P 1'
#
loop_
_entity.id
_entity.type
_entity.pdbx_description
1 polymer ?
#
loop_
_entity_poly.entity_id
_entity_poly.type
_entity_poly.pdbx_seq_one_letter_code
_entity_poly.pdbx_strand_id
1 'polypeptide(L)'
;NTYVATVNSDGKIYAKSLGSTTISYRTYNNKTASFKLTVSGSAVKCLDISTWQGYVDFNKVKSAGYNYVILRAGFGREYSQKDNTFERNYANAKAAGIKVGVYWFSYSTSPSDAYREANACLYCLNGKRLDMPVYYDLEYQPAMSMSNSNYTQMALNFCSTIKKAGYK
;
A
#
# COMPACT_ATOMS: atom_id res chain seq x y z
N ASN A 1 -8.61 -13.43 16.87
CA ASN A 1 -7.36 -12.98 16.29
C ASN A 1 -7.59 -11.72 15.44
N THR A 2 -7.19 -10.56 15.96
CA THR A 2 -7.42 -9.24 15.33
C THR A 2 -6.57 -9.00 14.07
N TYR A 3 -5.61 -9.86 13.76
CA TYR A 3 -4.88 -9.84 12.47
C TYR A 3 -5.74 -10.35 11.32
N VAL A 4 -6.67 -11.28 11.58
CA VAL A 4 -7.56 -11.84 10.54
C VAL A 4 -8.78 -10.95 10.31
N ALA A 5 -9.43 -10.53 11.38
CA ALA A 5 -10.60 -9.63 11.30
C ALA A 5 -10.80 -8.84 12.59
N THR A 6 -11.47 -7.70 12.47
CA THR A 6 -11.95 -6.88 13.60
C THR A 6 -13.46 -6.68 13.51
N VAL A 7 -14.08 -6.38 14.64
CA VAL A 7 -15.51 -6.04 14.75
C VAL A 7 -15.61 -4.67 15.41
N ASN A 8 -16.43 -3.76 14.86
CA ASN A 8 -16.71 -2.46 15.47
C ASN A 8 -17.87 -2.56 16.50
N SER A 9 -18.19 -1.45 17.15
CA SER A 9 -19.29 -1.33 18.12
C SER A 9 -20.65 -1.69 17.54
N ASP A 10 -20.86 -1.50 16.25
CA ASP A 10 -22.12 -1.78 15.55
C ASP A 10 -22.23 -3.24 15.08
N GLY A 11 -21.25 -4.08 15.44
CA GLY A 11 -21.19 -5.48 15.05
C GLY A 11 -20.71 -5.72 13.61
N LYS A 12 -20.24 -4.69 12.90
CA LYS A 12 -19.74 -4.82 11.54
C LYS A 12 -18.34 -5.44 11.53
N ILE A 13 -18.18 -6.51 10.74
CA ILE A 13 -16.92 -7.26 10.63
C ILE A 13 -16.08 -6.70 9.47
N TYR A 14 -14.80 -6.47 9.75
CA TYR A 14 -13.80 -6.04 8.75
C TYR A 14 -12.74 -7.13 8.62
N ALA A 15 -12.67 -7.75 7.44
CA ALA A 15 -11.60 -8.67 7.08
C ALA A 15 -10.29 -7.90 6.88
N LYS A 16 -9.18 -8.43 7.42
CA LYS A 16 -7.84 -7.80 7.35
C LYS A 16 -6.82 -8.66 6.62
N SER A 17 -6.81 -9.95 6.89
CA SER A 17 -5.89 -10.90 6.25
C SER A 17 -6.53 -12.27 6.09
N LEU A 18 -5.94 -13.08 5.21
CA LEU A 18 -6.37 -14.47 5.03
C LEU A 18 -6.17 -15.27 6.33
N GLY A 19 -7.09 -16.18 6.61
CA GLY A 19 -7.02 -17.04 7.77
C GLY A 19 -8.36 -17.22 8.46
N SER A 20 -8.35 -17.86 9.63
CA SER A 20 -9.55 -18.09 10.42
C SER A 20 -9.42 -17.46 11.80
N THR A 21 -10.53 -16.93 12.29
CA THR A 21 -10.65 -16.44 13.67
C THR A 21 -12.04 -16.73 14.20
N THR A 22 -12.17 -16.74 15.53
CA THR A 22 -13.47 -16.86 16.18
C THR A 22 -13.94 -15.46 16.57
N ILE A 23 -15.15 -15.12 16.18
CA ILE A 23 -15.87 -13.93 16.63
C ILE A 23 -16.79 -14.37 17.76
N SER A 24 -16.70 -13.68 18.91
CA SER A 24 -17.56 -13.94 20.07
C SER A 24 -18.28 -12.65 20.45
N TYR A 25 -19.50 -12.77 20.91
CA TYR A 25 -20.25 -11.67 21.50
C TYR A 25 -20.88 -12.09 22.82
N ARG A 26 -21.09 -11.11 23.69
CA ARG A 26 -21.74 -11.28 24.99
C ARG A 26 -22.93 -10.33 25.05
N THR A 27 -24.07 -10.83 25.42
CA THR A 27 -25.28 -10.04 25.69
C THR A 27 -25.21 -9.37 27.06
N TYR A 28 -26.07 -8.38 27.32
CA TYR A 28 -26.18 -7.70 28.62
C TYR A 28 -26.49 -8.67 29.78
N ASN A 29 -27.18 -9.78 29.52
CA ASN A 29 -27.50 -10.85 30.52
C ASN A 29 -26.42 -11.93 30.56
N ASN A 30 -25.18 -11.61 30.15
CA ASN A 30 -24.01 -12.47 30.19
C ASN A 30 -24.07 -13.77 29.35
N LYS A 31 -25.04 -13.94 28.48
CA LYS A 31 -25.00 -15.03 27.49
C LYS A 31 -23.98 -14.74 26.42
N THR A 32 -23.23 -15.77 26.07
CA THR A 32 -22.20 -15.68 25.03
C THR A 32 -22.55 -16.59 23.86
N ALA A 33 -22.24 -16.16 22.67
CA ALA A 33 -22.20 -16.98 21.46
C ALA A 33 -20.99 -16.67 20.65
N SER A 34 -20.55 -17.61 19.82
CA SER A 34 -19.41 -17.45 18.95
C SER A 34 -19.61 -18.21 17.64
N PHE A 35 -18.92 -17.74 16.60
CA PHE A 35 -18.85 -18.44 15.33
C PHE A 35 -17.43 -18.33 14.75
N LYS A 36 -17.04 -19.31 13.95
CA LYS A 36 -15.78 -19.29 13.21
C LYS A 36 -15.96 -18.45 11.95
N LEU A 37 -15.15 -17.40 11.82
CA LEU A 37 -15.02 -16.62 10.61
C LEU A 37 -13.78 -17.09 9.85
N THR A 38 -13.94 -17.34 8.54
CA THR A 38 -12.81 -17.60 7.64
C THR A 38 -12.76 -16.51 6.59
N VAL A 39 -11.61 -15.85 6.49
CA VAL A 39 -11.29 -14.95 5.39
C VAL A 39 -10.48 -15.75 4.39
N SER A 40 -11.06 -16.00 3.22
CA SER A 40 -10.46 -16.80 2.15
C SER A 40 -10.22 -15.95 0.91
N GLY A 41 -9.24 -16.32 0.12
CA GLY A 41 -8.90 -15.70 -1.16
C GLY A 41 -7.76 -16.44 -1.82
N SER A 42 -7.56 -16.22 -3.10
CA SER A 42 -6.39 -16.73 -3.80
C SER A 42 -5.22 -15.77 -3.61
N ALA A 43 -4.08 -16.31 -3.19
CA ALA A 43 -2.82 -15.56 -3.23
C ALA A 43 -2.48 -15.21 -4.68
N VAL A 44 -2.14 -13.96 -4.94
CA VAL A 44 -1.69 -13.51 -6.25
C VAL A 44 -0.18 -13.24 -6.22
N LYS A 45 0.51 -13.59 -7.30
CA LYS A 45 1.92 -13.26 -7.47
C LYS A 45 2.03 -11.79 -7.86
N CYS A 46 2.77 -11.02 -7.07
CA CYS A 46 3.07 -9.62 -7.31
C CYS A 46 4.57 -9.39 -7.20
N LEU A 47 5.13 -8.55 -8.04
CA LEU A 47 6.53 -8.12 -7.95
C LEU A 47 6.60 -6.68 -7.45
N ASP A 48 7.62 -6.40 -6.67
CA ASP A 48 8.09 -5.06 -6.32
C ASP A 48 9.29 -4.71 -7.21
N ILE A 49 9.23 -3.58 -7.92
CA ILE A 49 10.22 -3.20 -8.91
C ILE A 49 10.57 -1.72 -8.81
N SER A 50 11.85 -1.44 -8.85
CA SER A 50 12.43 -0.10 -8.86
C SER A 50 13.59 -0.02 -9.86
N THR A 51 14.33 1.08 -9.82
CA THR A 51 15.59 1.22 -10.59
C THR A 51 16.62 0.12 -10.29
N TRP A 52 16.55 -0.48 -9.09
CA TRP A 52 17.51 -1.52 -8.67
C TRP A 52 17.41 -2.82 -9.46
N GLN A 53 16.27 -3.13 -10.09
CA GLN A 53 16.09 -4.28 -10.96
C GLN A 53 16.54 -4.03 -12.40
N GLY A 54 17.00 -2.81 -12.73
CA GLY A 54 17.49 -2.46 -14.05
C GLY A 54 16.42 -2.57 -15.15
N TYR A 55 16.73 -3.30 -16.21
CA TYR A 55 15.77 -3.56 -17.28
C TYR A 55 14.92 -4.79 -16.95
N VAL A 56 13.61 -4.63 -16.97
CA VAL A 56 12.62 -5.69 -16.73
C VAL A 56 11.82 -5.94 -18.01
N ASP A 57 11.81 -7.18 -18.47
CA ASP A 57 10.94 -7.65 -19.56
C ASP A 57 9.58 -8.06 -18.99
N PHE A 58 8.60 -7.16 -19.05
CA PHE A 58 7.28 -7.41 -18.51
C PHE A 58 6.48 -8.47 -19.27
N ASN A 59 6.82 -8.80 -20.52
CA ASN A 59 6.21 -9.92 -21.20
C ASN A 59 6.65 -11.26 -20.60
N LYS A 60 7.95 -11.40 -20.26
CA LYS A 60 8.45 -12.56 -19.51
C LYS A 60 7.85 -12.65 -18.11
N VAL A 61 7.74 -11.51 -17.42
CA VAL A 61 7.07 -11.42 -16.10
C VAL A 61 5.61 -11.93 -16.20
N LYS A 62 4.87 -11.48 -17.21
CA LYS A 62 3.50 -11.93 -17.46
C LYS A 62 3.43 -13.42 -17.75
N SER A 63 4.29 -13.92 -18.63
CA SER A 63 4.36 -15.35 -19.00
C SER A 63 4.73 -16.25 -17.82
N ALA A 64 5.46 -15.72 -16.82
CA ALA A 64 5.78 -16.43 -15.58
C ALA A 64 4.62 -16.41 -14.54
N GLY A 65 3.45 -15.87 -14.92
CA GLY A 65 2.24 -15.87 -14.10
C GLY A 65 2.11 -14.69 -13.13
N TYR A 66 2.96 -13.66 -13.25
CA TYR A 66 2.84 -12.44 -12.46
C TYR A 66 1.91 -11.45 -13.16
N ASN A 67 0.76 -11.21 -12.56
CA ASN A 67 -0.28 -10.33 -13.11
C ASN A 67 -0.35 -8.98 -12.41
N TYR A 68 0.49 -8.76 -11.40
CA TYR A 68 0.52 -7.57 -10.57
C TYR A 68 1.95 -7.11 -10.36
N VAL A 69 2.16 -5.80 -10.34
CA VAL A 69 3.44 -5.17 -10.01
C VAL A 69 3.21 -3.92 -9.19
N ILE A 70 4.06 -3.70 -8.19
CA ILE A 70 4.14 -2.45 -7.44
C ILE A 70 5.45 -1.78 -7.86
N LEU A 71 5.37 -0.62 -8.52
CA LEU A 71 6.54 0.10 -9.03
C LEU A 71 6.92 1.23 -8.07
N ARG A 72 8.20 1.41 -7.79
CA ARG A 72 8.63 2.62 -7.12
C ARG A 72 8.37 3.82 -8.03
N ALA A 73 7.49 4.72 -7.62
CA ALA A 73 7.27 5.97 -8.36
C ALA A 73 8.40 6.99 -8.08
N GLY A 74 8.92 6.96 -6.87
CA GLY A 74 10.00 7.84 -6.43
C GLY A 74 10.24 7.71 -4.93
N PHE A 75 10.94 8.71 -4.38
CA PHE A 75 11.35 8.73 -2.97
C PHE A 75 11.54 10.17 -2.47
N GLY A 76 11.46 10.36 -1.16
CA GLY A 76 11.74 11.65 -0.53
C GLY A 76 10.74 12.76 -0.92
N ARG A 77 11.09 14.01 -0.65
CA ARG A 77 10.16 15.15 -0.66
C ARG A 77 10.32 16.11 -1.85
N GLU A 78 11.26 15.82 -2.75
CA GLU A 78 11.55 16.70 -3.90
C GLU A 78 10.96 16.12 -5.20
N TYR A 79 10.44 16.96 -6.05
CA TYR A 79 9.85 16.57 -7.34
C TYR A 79 10.84 15.89 -8.29
N SER A 80 12.13 16.17 -8.11
CA SER A 80 13.22 15.54 -8.87
C SER A 80 13.53 14.11 -8.46
N GLN A 81 12.99 13.63 -7.33
CA GLN A 81 13.26 12.31 -6.76
C GLN A 81 12.36 11.21 -7.34
N LYS A 82 11.96 11.36 -8.59
CA LYS A 82 11.29 10.31 -9.36
C LYS A 82 12.25 9.15 -9.60
N ASP A 83 11.76 7.91 -9.52
CA ASP A 83 12.54 6.74 -9.91
C ASP A 83 12.84 6.79 -11.42
N ASN A 84 14.13 6.67 -11.79
CA ASN A 84 14.60 6.83 -13.17
C ASN A 84 13.98 5.81 -14.14
N THR A 85 13.47 4.70 -13.64
CA THR A 85 12.87 3.63 -14.45
C THR A 85 11.35 3.65 -14.44
N PHE A 86 10.74 4.51 -13.61
CA PHE A 86 9.30 4.50 -13.37
C PHE A 86 8.47 4.62 -14.65
N GLU A 87 8.75 5.62 -15.48
CA GLU A 87 7.99 5.87 -16.72
C GLU A 87 8.03 4.66 -17.65
N ARG A 88 9.23 4.15 -17.90
CA ARG A 88 9.45 2.98 -18.74
C ARG A 88 8.74 1.74 -18.17
N ASN A 89 8.93 1.48 -16.88
CA ASN A 89 8.36 0.30 -16.22
C ASN A 89 6.83 0.38 -16.19
N TYR A 90 6.26 1.55 -15.92
CA TYR A 90 4.82 1.77 -15.98
C TYR A 90 4.26 1.48 -17.39
N ALA A 91 4.84 2.08 -18.42
CA ALA A 91 4.40 1.89 -19.80
C ALA A 91 4.49 0.43 -20.22
N ASN A 92 5.62 -0.23 -19.95
CA ASN A 92 5.85 -1.63 -20.34
C ASN A 92 4.96 -2.61 -19.57
N ALA A 93 4.74 -2.39 -18.26
CA ALA A 93 3.84 -3.22 -17.46
C ALA A 93 2.38 -3.11 -17.96
N LYS A 94 1.92 -1.88 -18.26
CA LYS A 94 0.57 -1.66 -18.83
C LYS A 94 0.43 -2.29 -20.21
N ALA A 95 1.42 -2.15 -21.08
CA ALA A 95 1.44 -2.78 -22.41
C ALA A 95 1.38 -4.32 -22.33
N ALA A 96 2.05 -4.92 -21.35
CA ALA A 96 1.99 -6.36 -21.09
C ALA A 96 0.69 -6.82 -20.40
N GLY A 97 -0.25 -5.91 -20.11
CA GLY A 97 -1.52 -6.23 -19.43
C GLY A 97 -1.32 -6.64 -17.96
N ILE A 98 -0.27 -6.13 -17.31
CA ILE A 98 -0.03 -6.30 -15.88
C ILE A 98 -0.72 -5.17 -15.13
N LYS A 99 -1.36 -5.48 -14.01
CA LYS A 99 -1.99 -4.51 -13.13
C LYS A 99 -0.94 -3.80 -12.28
N VAL A 100 -0.98 -2.47 -12.27
CA VAL A 100 0.06 -1.63 -11.68
C VAL A 100 -0.45 -0.91 -10.45
N GLY A 101 0.27 -1.07 -9.33
CA GLY A 101 0.30 -0.17 -8.19
C GLY A 101 1.65 0.52 -8.11
N VAL A 102 1.79 1.45 -7.18
CA VAL A 102 3.07 2.12 -6.95
C VAL A 102 3.37 2.21 -5.46
N TYR A 103 4.66 2.35 -5.13
CA TYR A 103 5.07 2.77 -3.81
C TYR A 103 5.93 4.03 -3.86
N TRP A 104 5.94 4.74 -2.76
CA TRP A 104 6.78 5.90 -2.51
C TRP A 104 7.67 5.61 -1.32
N PHE A 105 8.99 5.58 -1.54
CA PHE A 105 9.96 5.35 -0.48
C PHE A 105 10.13 6.63 0.35
N SER A 106 9.84 6.56 1.64
CA SER A 106 9.88 7.70 2.53
C SER A 106 11.26 7.95 3.11
N TYR A 107 11.70 9.20 3.06
CA TYR A 107 12.80 9.74 3.88
C TYR A 107 12.30 10.73 4.93
N SER A 108 10.99 10.81 5.14
CA SER A 108 10.39 11.74 6.09
C SER A 108 10.77 11.42 7.53
N THR A 109 11.02 12.48 8.28
CA THR A 109 11.21 12.45 9.74
C THR A 109 10.24 13.37 10.47
N SER A 110 9.22 13.87 9.77
CA SER A 110 8.15 14.69 10.33
C SER A 110 6.84 14.54 9.55
N PRO A 111 5.69 14.80 10.20
CA PRO A 111 4.40 14.81 9.50
C PRO A 111 4.30 15.82 8.34
N SER A 112 5.01 16.95 8.42
CA SER A 112 5.04 17.94 7.33
C SER A 112 5.84 17.45 6.14
N ASP A 113 6.94 16.72 6.35
CA ASP A 113 7.70 16.12 5.26
C ASP A 113 6.88 15.03 4.53
N ALA A 114 6.14 14.22 5.27
CA ALA A 114 5.25 13.22 4.68
C ALA A 114 4.17 13.84 3.76
N TYR A 115 3.66 15.02 4.12
CA TYR A 115 2.78 15.79 3.23
C TYR A 115 3.50 16.25 1.96
N ARG A 116 4.76 16.71 2.07
CA ARG A 116 5.58 17.09 0.90
C ARG A 116 5.86 15.88 0.01
N GLU A 117 6.19 14.73 0.59
CA GLU A 117 6.38 13.47 -0.13
C GLU A 117 5.12 13.04 -0.89
N ALA A 118 3.94 13.19 -0.29
CA ALA A 118 2.68 12.91 -0.99
C ALA A 118 2.50 13.80 -2.23
N ASN A 119 2.81 15.10 -2.13
CA ASN A 119 2.74 16.01 -3.29
C ASN A 119 3.78 15.67 -4.35
N ALA A 120 5.02 15.30 -3.94
CA ALA A 120 6.04 14.83 -4.87
C ALA A 120 5.61 13.53 -5.58
N CYS A 121 5.00 12.59 -4.86
CA CYS A 121 4.41 11.39 -5.44
C CYS A 121 3.34 11.73 -6.47
N LEU A 122 2.39 12.59 -6.14
CA LEU A 122 1.32 13.01 -7.06
C LEU A 122 1.88 13.69 -8.32
N TYR A 123 2.89 14.53 -8.16
CA TYR A 123 3.59 15.14 -9.29
C TYR A 123 4.24 14.08 -10.20
N CYS A 124 4.90 13.08 -9.63
CA CYS A 124 5.51 11.99 -10.38
C CYS A 124 4.48 11.09 -11.07
N LEU A 125 3.33 10.86 -10.42
CA LEU A 125 2.22 10.11 -11.02
C LEU A 125 1.61 10.84 -12.21
N ASN A 126 1.54 12.15 -12.18
CA ASN A 126 1.05 12.98 -13.28
C ASN A 126 -0.26 12.46 -13.90
N GLY A 127 -1.26 12.14 -13.06
CA GLY A 127 -2.56 11.65 -13.50
C GLY A 127 -2.59 10.21 -14.03
N LYS A 128 -1.51 9.43 -13.91
CA LYS A 128 -1.47 8.02 -14.35
C LYS A 128 -2.54 7.19 -13.66
N ARG A 129 -3.21 6.36 -14.44
CA ARG A 129 -4.23 5.42 -13.92
C ARG A 129 -3.57 4.19 -13.30
N LEU A 130 -3.84 3.97 -12.02
CA LEU A 130 -3.37 2.80 -11.28
C LEU A 130 -4.51 1.78 -11.14
N ASP A 131 -4.14 0.50 -11.16
CA ASP A 131 -5.06 -0.63 -10.92
C ASP A 131 -5.06 -1.04 -9.44
N MET A 132 -4.01 -0.68 -8.73
CA MET A 132 -3.76 -0.99 -7.33
C MET A 132 -3.43 0.30 -6.56
N PRO A 133 -3.40 0.26 -5.21
CA PRO A 133 -3.11 1.45 -4.40
C PRO A 133 -1.75 2.09 -4.63
N VAL A 134 -1.62 3.30 -4.09
CA VAL A 134 -0.34 3.94 -3.77
C VAL A 134 0.05 3.53 -2.36
N TYR A 135 1.20 2.90 -2.21
CA TYR A 135 1.74 2.45 -0.93
C TYR A 135 2.77 3.45 -0.41
N TYR A 136 2.69 3.76 0.87
CA TYR A 136 3.69 4.58 1.56
C TYR A 136 4.67 3.67 2.29
N ASP A 137 5.91 3.63 1.81
CA ASP A 137 6.96 2.73 2.29
C ASP A 137 7.77 3.42 3.39
N LEU A 138 7.57 2.97 4.63
CA LEU A 138 8.06 3.57 5.87
C LEU A 138 9.13 2.68 6.52
N GLU A 139 10.31 2.57 5.93
CA GLU A 139 11.42 1.75 6.45
C GLU A 139 12.71 2.55 6.74
N TYR A 140 12.67 3.88 6.60
CA TYR A 140 13.81 4.73 6.86
C TYR A 140 14.17 4.77 8.34
N GLN A 141 15.38 4.28 8.68
CA GLN A 141 15.82 4.09 10.08
C GLN A 141 15.68 5.32 10.98
N PRO A 142 16.06 6.55 10.55
CA PRO A 142 15.86 7.74 11.38
C PRO A 142 14.38 8.01 11.74
N ALA A 143 13.43 7.63 10.85
CA ALA A 143 12.01 7.77 11.15
C ALA A 143 11.52 6.74 12.17
N MET A 144 12.13 5.55 12.21
CA MET A 144 11.73 4.46 13.12
C MET A 144 11.98 4.79 14.61
N SER A 145 12.86 5.75 14.92
CA SER A 145 13.10 6.23 16.27
C SER A 145 12.09 7.28 16.76
N MET A 146 11.14 7.67 15.91
CA MET A 146 10.12 8.67 16.27
C MET A 146 9.03 8.07 17.18
N SER A 147 8.30 8.96 17.87
CA SER A 147 7.12 8.52 18.61
C SER A 147 6.07 7.88 17.69
N ASN A 148 5.35 6.89 18.20
CA ASN A 148 4.27 6.23 17.47
C ASN A 148 3.22 7.24 16.95
N SER A 149 2.97 8.31 17.69
CA SER A 149 2.04 9.38 17.28
C SER A 149 2.52 10.09 16.02
N ASN A 150 3.79 10.53 16.00
CA ASN A 150 4.37 11.18 14.82
C ASN A 150 4.42 10.24 13.61
N TYR A 151 4.83 9.00 13.83
CA TYR A 151 4.87 7.98 12.77
C TYR A 151 3.49 7.72 12.17
N THR A 152 2.46 7.61 13.03
CA THR A 152 1.06 7.49 12.58
C THR A 152 0.61 8.74 11.82
N GLN A 153 0.96 9.94 12.30
CA GLN A 153 0.57 11.18 11.62
C GLN A 153 1.25 11.35 10.25
N MET A 154 2.49 10.88 10.09
CA MET A 154 3.15 10.80 8.77
C MET A 154 2.35 9.95 7.79
N ALA A 155 1.99 8.72 8.20
CA ALA A 155 1.17 7.83 7.38
C ALA A 155 -0.19 8.44 7.02
N LEU A 156 -0.85 9.08 8.00
CA LEU A 156 -2.14 9.76 7.78
C LEU A 156 -2.01 10.93 6.81
N ASN A 157 -0.98 11.77 6.93
CA ASN A 157 -0.77 12.91 6.06
C ASN A 157 -0.51 12.48 4.61
N PHE A 158 0.36 11.49 4.40
CA PHE A 158 0.60 10.94 3.07
C PHE A 158 -0.67 10.33 2.49
N CYS A 159 -1.25 9.34 3.15
CA CYS A 159 -2.39 8.59 2.63
C CYS A 159 -3.63 9.48 2.40
N SER A 160 -3.91 10.44 3.29
CA SER A 160 -5.04 11.35 3.09
C SER A 160 -4.85 12.28 1.89
N THR A 161 -3.62 12.73 1.64
CA THR A 161 -3.28 13.58 0.48
C THR A 161 -3.44 12.80 -0.83
N ILE A 162 -2.91 11.58 -0.88
CA ILE A 162 -3.07 10.67 -2.02
C ILE A 162 -4.54 10.37 -2.29
N LYS A 163 -5.31 10.09 -1.23
CA LYS A 163 -6.74 9.80 -1.33
C LYS A 163 -7.57 10.99 -1.82
N LYS A 164 -7.27 12.21 -1.36
CA LYS A 164 -7.92 13.45 -1.82
C LYS A 164 -7.71 13.69 -3.32
N ALA A 165 -6.60 13.23 -3.87
CA ALA A 165 -6.30 13.30 -5.30
C ALA A 165 -6.96 12.17 -6.13
N GLY A 166 -7.77 11.30 -5.51
CA GLY A 166 -8.53 10.25 -6.19
C GLY A 166 -7.82 8.90 -6.32
N TYR A 167 -6.63 8.75 -5.75
CA TYR A 167 -5.95 7.45 -5.67
C TYR A 167 -6.38 6.65 -4.42
N LYS A 168 -6.11 5.34 -4.45
CA LYS A 168 -6.35 4.44 -3.32
C LYS A 168 -5.10 4.29 -2.48
#